data_08ea101bcc0c38c6199608f0a813560f
#
_entry.id   08ea101bcc0c38c6199608f0a813560f
#
_cell.length_a   1.000
_cell.length_b   1.000
_cell.length_c   1.000
_cell.angle_alpha   90.00
_cell.angle_beta   90.00
_cell.angle_gamma   90.00
#
_symmetry.space_group_name_H-M   'P 1'
#
loop_
_entity.id
_entity.type
_entity.pdbx_description
1 polymer ?
#
loop_
_entity_poly.entity_id
_entity_poly.type
_entity_poly.pdbx_seq_one_letter_code
_entity_poly.pdbx_strand_id
1 'polypeptide(L)'
;MAEKMSEVFEMYDVRLDHIGRGRGAMLLQTDKGVRQIRATTAGEKRLQAEYDFKEHMYLAGFPHIDRLVKNVEDELITYDRYGNPFVMRMFFDGREMGVSNKNEIMLAVDNLVALHRAGRTVWQEVDRDMQIREKNDVKRRNREMKRVHNYIAKQSPKREFESLFMQAFPYFYEQGLNCEQAEAGTAGKSEHMGYCHGTYNHHSVLVCGTADARYIETINFEKYPWSRRSPAPGRSSAHRQSSGSHAPY
;
A
#
# COMPACT_ATOMS: atom_id res chain seq x y z
N MET A 1 16.94 14.27 -22.62
CA MET A 1 16.21 13.11 -22.09
C MET A 1 14.73 13.18 -22.45
N ALA A 2 14.10 14.35 -22.47
CA ALA A 2 12.73 14.53 -22.99
C ALA A 2 12.62 14.11 -24.47
N GLU A 3 13.56 14.50 -25.32
CA GLU A 3 13.64 14.05 -26.72
C GLU A 3 13.72 12.53 -26.90
N LYS A 4 14.37 11.82 -25.96
CA LYS A 4 14.47 10.34 -26.02
C LYS A 4 13.17 9.61 -25.64
N MET A 5 12.19 10.34 -25.13
CA MET A 5 10.90 9.79 -24.67
C MET A 5 9.71 10.35 -25.47
N SER A 6 9.94 11.20 -26.48
CA SER A 6 8.85 11.73 -27.32
C SER A 6 8.01 10.61 -27.92
N GLU A 7 8.65 9.57 -28.42
CA GLU A 7 8.00 8.39 -28.99
C GLU A 7 7.04 7.68 -28.00
N VAL A 8 7.42 7.63 -26.71
CA VAL A 8 6.55 7.04 -25.68
C VAL A 8 5.33 7.93 -25.44
N PHE A 9 5.50 9.26 -25.46
CA PHE A 9 4.38 10.21 -25.26
C PHE A 9 3.40 10.21 -26.43
N GLU A 10 3.91 10.10 -27.65
CA GLU A 10 3.13 10.10 -28.89
C GLU A 10 2.18 8.88 -28.97
N MET A 11 2.48 7.82 -28.21
CA MET A 11 1.61 6.65 -28.11
C MET A 11 0.37 6.89 -27.22
N TYR A 12 0.24 8.05 -26.60
CA TYR A 12 -0.93 8.35 -25.77
C TYR A 12 -1.74 9.49 -26.39
N ASP A 13 -3.06 9.35 -26.37
CA ASP A 13 -3.98 10.38 -26.85
C ASP A 13 -4.10 11.54 -25.84
N VAL A 14 -3.00 12.26 -25.67
CA VAL A 14 -2.90 13.45 -24.81
C VAL A 14 -2.06 14.53 -25.47
N ARG A 15 -2.48 15.78 -25.35
CA ARG A 15 -1.64 16.91 -25.71
C ARG A 15 -0.79 17.29 -24.51
N LEU A 16 0.53 17.27 -24.72
CA LEU A 16 1.50 17.60 -23.71
C LEU A 16 1.73 19.12 -23.66
N ASP A 17 1.53 19.71 -22.47
CA ASP A 17 1.76 21.12 -22.22
C ASP A 17 3.13 21.35 -21.52
N HIS A 18 3.47 20.51 -20.53
CA HIS A 18 4.71 20.62 -19.76
C HIS A 18 5.20 19.28 -19.24
N ILE A 19 6.51 19.13 -19.13
CA ILE A 19 7.17 17.94 -18.53
C ILE A 19 7.94 18.37 -17.29
N GLY A 20 7.64 17.74 -16.18
CA GLY A 20 8.36 17.84 -14.92
C GLY A 20 8.92 16.50 -14.45
N ARG A 21 9.67 16.53 -13.36
CA ARG A 21 10.13 15.33 -12.66
C ARG A 21 9.68 15.37 -11.23
N GLY A 22 9.20 14.24 -10.75
CA GLY A 22 8.82 14.10 -9.36
C GLY A 22 8.64 12.62 -8.98
N ARG A 23 8.97 12.28 -7.75
CA ARG A 23 8.72 10.94 -7.18
C ARG A 23 9.31 9.78 -7.99
N GLY A 24 10.50 9.98 -8.55
CA GLY A 24 11.20 8.96 -9.36
C GLY A 24 10.54 8.67 -10.71
N ALA A 25 9.69 9.57 -11.21
CA ALA A 25 8.98 9.45 -12.46
C ALA A 25 8.97 10.78 -13.21
N MET A 26 8.49 10.77 -14.45
CA MET A 26 8.15 11.97 -15.18
C MET A 26 6.69 12.33 -14.96
N LEU A 27 6.44 13.59 -14.67
CA LEU A 27 5.11 14.17 -14.51
C LEU A 27 4.80 15.01 -15.73
N LEU A 28 3.67 14.73 -16.36
CA LEU A 28 3.22 15.36 -17.58
C LEU A 28 1.99 16.20 -17.28
N GLN A 29 2.06 17.49 -17.56
CA GLN A 29 0.87 18.33 -17.63
C GLN A 29 0.28 18.17 -19.03
N THR A 30 -0.96 17.72 -19.09
CA THR A 30 -1.67 17.44 -20.34
C THR A 30 -3.05 18.08 -20.35
N ASP A 31 -3.64 18.20 -21.54
CA ASP A 31 -5.04 18.64 -21.72
C ASP A 31 -6.07 17.74 -21.00
N LYS A 32 -5.70 16.50 -20.65
CA LYS A 32 -6.52 15.56 -19.88
C LYS A 32 -6.09 15.46 -18.41
N GLY A 33 -5.40 16.50 -17.88
CA GLY A 33 -4.90 16.57 -16.51
C GLY A 33 -3.49 15.99 -16.34
N VAL A 34 -3.04 15.86 -15.09
CA VAL A 34 -1.69 15.39 -14.78
C VAL A 34 -1.58 13.88 -15.04
N ARG A 35 -0.48 13.49 -15.65
CA ARG A 35 -0.12 12.09 -15.90
C ARG A 35 1.26 11.80 -15.33
N GLN A 36 1.49 10.57 -14.93
CA GLN A 36 2.79 10.07 -14.53
C GLN A 36 3.24 8.97 -15.48
N ILE A 37 4.44 9.10 -16.04
CA ILE A 37 5.10 8.02 -16.78
C ILE A 37 6.30 7.53 -15.98
N ARG A 38 6.40 6.21 -15.85
CA ARG A 38 7.56 5.57 -15.23
C ARG A 38 7.90 4.26 -15.93
N ALA A 39 9.21 3.94 -15.92
CA ALA A 39 9.66 2.62 -16.33
C ALA A 39 9.05 1.54 -15.42
N THR A 40 8.76 0.39 -16.00
CA THR A 40 8.19 -0.75 -15.28
C THR A 40 9.02 -2.01 -15.51
N THR A 41 9.02 -2.89 -14.52
CA THR A 41 9.51 -4.27 -14.63
C THR A 41 8.37 -5.27 -14.44
N ALA A 42 7.15 -4.77 -14.30
CA ALA A 42 5.96 -5.59 -14.14
C ALA A 42 5.56 -6.19 -15.49
N GLY A 43 5.29 -7.49 -15.52
CA GLY A 43 4.77 -8.14 -16.72
C GLY A 43 3.31 -7.78 -16.99
N GLU A 44 2.90 -7.97 -18.23
CA GLU A 44 1.58 -7.61 -18.77
C GLU A 44 0.42 -8.15 -17.92
N LYS A 45 0.43 -9.43 -17.55
CA LYS A 45 -0.61 -10.05 -16.69
C LYS A 45 -0.78 -9.33 -15.36
N ARG A 46 0.32 -8.86 -14.77
CA ARG A 46 0.27 -8.12 -13.50
C ARG A 46 -0.32 -6.74 -13.70
N LEU A 47 0.05 -6.06 -14.77
CA LEU A 47 -0.47 -4.73 -15.10
C LEU A 47 -1.94 -4.78 -15.49
N GLN A 48 -2.36 -5.81 -16.25
CA GLN A 48 -3.77 -6.02 -16.57
C GLN A 48 -4.59 -6.23 -15.28
N ALA A 49 -4.13 -7.10 -14.40
CA ALA A 49 -4.79 -7.31 -13.11
C ALA A 49 -4.86 -6.05 -12.23
N GLU A 50 -3.84 -5.18 -12.29
CA GLU A 50 -3.85 -3.89 -11.62
C GLU A 50 -4.85 -2.93 -12.27
N TYR A 51 -4.86 -2.86 -13.59
CA TYR A 51 -5.81 -2.04 -14.36
C TYR A 51 -7.24 -2.42 -14.04
N ASP A 52 -7.60 -3.69 -14.22
CA ASP A 52 -8.97 -4.18 -13.99
C ASP A 52 -9.40 -3.90 -12.54
N PHE A 53 -8.53 -4.14 -11.58
CA PHE A 53 -8.81 -3.84 -10.18
C PHE A 53 -9.09 -2.35 -9.95
N LYS A 54 -8.26 -1.45 -10.48
CA LYS A 54 -8.43 0.00 -10.28
C LYS A 54 -9.65 0.55 -10.99
N GLU A 55 -9.99 0.01 -12.16
CA GLU A 55 -11.24 0.35 -12.85
C GLU A 55 -12.47 -0.12 -12.05
N HIS A 56 -12.44 -1.33 -11.48
CA HIS A 56 -13.52 -1.78 -10.59
C HIS A 56 -13.64 -0.93 -9.32
N MET A 57 -12.51 -0.51 -8.73
CA MET A 57 -12.53 0.40 -7.59
C MET A 57 -13.17 1.74 -7.94
N TYR A 58 -12.85 2.28 -9.11
CA TYR A 58 -13.46 3.51 -9.61
C TYR A 58 -14.97 3.35 -9.81
N LEU A 59 -15.40 2.27 -10.45
CA LEU A 59 -16.82 1.95 -10.66
C LEU A 59 -17.57 1.69 -9.35
N ALA A 60 -16.87 1.13 -8.34
CA ALA A 60 -17.41 0.92 -6.99
C ALA A 60 -17.51 2.22 -6.16
N GLY A 61 -17.29 3.39 -6.78
CA GLY A 61 -17.41 4.70 -6.13
C GLY A 61 -16.17 5.17 -5.37
N PHE A 62 -14.98 4.62 -5.68
CA PHE A 62 -13.69 5.11 -5.17
C PHE A 62 -12.86 5.74 -6.30
N PRO A 63 -13.11 7.02 -6.66
CA PRO A 63 -12.41 7.68 -7.77
C PRO A 63 -10.98 8.11 -7.42
N HIS A 64 -10.64 8.20 -6.15
CA HIS A 64 -9.40 8.76 -5.61
C HIS A 64 -8.23 7.79 -5.66
N ILE A 65 -7.89 7.30 -6.87
CA ILE A 65 -6.87 6.28 -7.11
C ILE A 65 -6.12 6.52 -8.43
N ASP A 66 -4.82 6.26 -8.45
CA ASP A 66 -3.92 6.41 -9.60
C ASP A 66 -4.15 5.31 -10.65
N ARG A 67 -5.16 5.47 -11.50
CA ARG A 67 -5.48 4.48 -12.54
C ARG A 67 -4.43 4.43 -13.64
N LEU A 68 -4.21 3.24 -14.23
CA LEU A 68 -3.40 3.11 -15.44
C LEU A 68 -4.12 3.71 -16.65
N VAL A 69 -3.36 4.20 -17.60
CA VAL A 69 -3.85 4.76 -18.86
C VAL A 69 -3.33 3.88 -19.99
N LYS A 70 -4.23 3.39 -20.82
CA LYS A 70 -3.87 2.63 -22.02
C LYS A 70 -3.38 3.56 -23.11
N ASN A 71 -2.48 3.07 -23.96
CA ASN A 71 -2.01 3.79 -25.14
C ASN A 71 -3.03 3.70 -26.30
N VAL A 72 -2.72 4.29 -27.44
CA VAL A 72 -3.62 4.32 -28.62
C VAL A 72 -3.84 2.94 -29.25
N GLU A 73 -3.03 1.97 -28.92
CA GLU A 73 -3.16 0.56 -29.33
C GLU A 73 -3.92 -0.29 -28.30
N ASP A 74 -4.52 0.35 -27.31
CA ASP A 74 -5.24 -0.29 -26.17
C ASP A 74 -4.34 -1.13 -25.25
N GLU A 75 -3.03 -0.89 -25.25
CA GLU A 75 -2.04 -1.57 -24.44
C GLU A 75 -1.66 -0.78 -23.19
N LEU A 76 -1.30 -1.48 -22.11
CA LEU A 76 -0.85 -0.87 -20.85
C LEU A 76 0.65 -0.56 -20.82
N ILE A 77 1.43 -1.22 -21.66
CA ILE A 77 2.88 -1.06 -21.75
C ILE A 77 3.22 -0.36 -23.08
N THR A 78 4.01 0.67 -22.98
CA THR A 78 4.60 1.34 -24.15
C THR A 78 6.10 1.18 -24.11
N TYR A 79 6.71 0.84 -25.22
CA TYR A 79 8.15 0.64 -25.32
C TYR A 79 8.82 1.84 -25.98
N ASP A 80 9.99 2.25 -25.45
CA ASP A 80 10.84 3.19 -26.17
C ASP A 80 11.58 2.48 -27.32
N ARG A 81 12.31 3.25 -28.16
CA ARG A 81 13.14 2.72 -29.26
C ARG A 81 14.19 1.69 -28.85
N TYR A 82 14.50 1.62 -27.56
CA TYR A 82 15.48 0.68 -26.99
C TYR A 82 14.83 -0.54 -26.36
N GLY A 83 13.50 -0.66 -26.46
CA GLY A 83 12.74 -1.76 -25.86
C GLY A 83 12.53 -1.65 -24.36
N ASN A 84 12.74 -0.48 -23.75
CA ASN A 84 12.45 -0.30 -22.34
C ASN A 84 10.94 -0.11 -22.13
N PRO A 85 10.33 -0.84 -21.20
CA PRO A 85 8.89 -0.76 -20.95
C PRO A 85 8.54 0.41 -20.02
N PHE A 86 7.49 1.13 -20.38
CA PHE A 86 6.91 2.24 -19.61
C PHE A 86 5.41 2.03 -19.43
N VAL A 87 4.89 2.59 -18.34
CA VAL A 87 3.45 2.68 -18.07
C VAL A 87 3.07 4.12 -17.76
N MET A 88 1.88 4.52 -18.21
CA MET A 88 1.28 5.80 -17.85
C MET A 88 0.19 5.58 -16.80
N ARG A 89 0.11 6.52 -15.84
CA ARG A 89 -0.92 6.55 -14.81
C ARG A 89 -1.56 7.93 -14.76
N MET A 90 -2.80 7.98 -14.37
CA MET A 90 -3.39 9.22 -13.86
C MET A 90 -2.59 9.68 -12.65
N PHE A 91 -2.39 10.97 -12.55
CA PHE A 91 -1.71 11.57 -11.41
C PHE A 91 -2.42 12.86 -11.01
N PHE A 92 -2.08 13.38 -9.86
CA PHE A 92 -2.83 14.45 -9.24
C PHE A 92 -1.91 15.61 -8.87
N ASP A 93 -2.40 16.82 -9.05
CA ASP A 93 -1.72 18.01 -8.55
C ASP A 93 -1.98 18.16 -7.07
N GLY A 94 -1.03 17.70 -6.29
CA GLY A 94 -1.14 17.68 -4.84
C GLY A 94 0.21 17.51 -4.15
N ARG A 95 0.24 17.83 -2.87
CA ARG A 95 1.40 17.61 -2.02
C ARG A 95 1.21 16.42 -1.08
N GLU A 96 2.29 15.90 -0.56
CA GLU A 96 2.22 14.89 0.50
C GLU A 96 1.49 15.42 1.75
N MET A 97 0.79 14.52 2.41
CA MET A 97 0.10 14.80 3.65
C MET A 97 1.09 15.19 4.76
N GLY A 98 0.78 16.25 5.50
CA GLY A 98 1.53 16.66 6.68
C GLY A 98 1.18 15.79 7.90
N VAL A 99 2.15 15.00 8.37
CA VAL A 99 1.97 14.08 9.50
C VAL A 99 1.68 14.79 10.84
N SER A 100 1.92 16.10 10.91
CA SER A 100 1.57 16.93 12.09
C SER A 100 0.23 17.67 11.94
N ASN A 101 -0.41 17.58 10.78
CA ASN A 101 -1.68 18.24 10.52
C ASN A 101 -2.85 17.29 10.82
N LYS A 102 -3.52 17.51 11.95
CA LYS A 102 -4.63 16.68 12.42
C LYS A 102 -5.76 16.56 11.39
N ASN A 103 -6.11 17.64 10.68
CA ASN A 103 -7.19 17.62 9.71
C ASN A 103 -6.82 16.77 8.49
N GLU A 104 -5.58 16.84 8.03
CA GLU A 104 -5.11 16.02 6.91
C GLU A 104 -5.02 14.54 7.29
N ILE A 105 -4.63 14.23 8.52
CA ILE A 105 -4.66 12.86 9.05
C ILE A 105 -6.09 12.33 9.06
N MET A 106 -7.08 13.12 9.51
CA MET A 106 -8.49 12.69 9.50
C MET A 106 -9.00 12.45 8.09
N LEU A 107 -8.70 13.34 7.14
CA LEU A 107 -9.03 13.13 5.73
C LEU A 107 -8.43 11.84 5.18
N ALA A 108 -7.18 11.54 5.52
CA ALA A 108 -6.52 10.31 5.10
C ALA A 108 -7.18 9.06 5.71
N VAL A 109 -7.62 9.13 6.97
CA VAL A 109 -8.37 8.03 7.62
C VAL A 109 -9.71 7.82 6.94
N ASP A 110 -10.47 8.87 6.64
CA ASP A 110 -11.75 8.78 5.95
C ASP A 110 -11.58 8.18 4.54
N ASN A 111 -10.55 8.61 3.81
CA ASN A 111 -10.18 8.03 2.51
C ASN A 111 -9.83 6.54 2.62
N LEU A 112 -9.08 6.13 3.66
CA LEU A 112 -8.75 4.73 3.90
C LEU A 112 -10.00 3.88 4.18
N VAL A 113 -10.96 4.42 4.93
CA VAL A 113 -12.25 3.76 5.19
C VAL A 113 -13.04 3.58 3.89
N ALA A 114 -13.08 4.61 3.04
CA ALA A 114 -13.75 4.56 1.73
C ALA A 114 -13.07 3.52 0.81
N LEU A 115 -11.74 3.51 0.76
CA LEU A 115 -10.94 2.52 0.03
C LEU A 115 -11.27 1.08 0.48
N HIS A 116 -11.32 0.83 1.78
CA HIS A 116 -11.63 -0.51 2.31
C HIS A 116 -13.06 -0.94 2.01
N ARG A 117 -14.02 0.00 1.98
CA ARG A 117 -15.41 -0.29 1.60
C ARG A 117 -15.50 -0.70 0.13
N ALA A 118 -14.94 0.10 -0.76
CA ALA A 118 -14.89 -0.21 -2.19
C ALA A 118 -14.11 -1.50 -2.47
N GLY A 119 -12.94 -1.66 -1.85
CA GLY A 119 -12.12 -2.87 -2.00
C GLY A 119 -12.81 -4.16 -1.56
N ARG A 120 -13.76 -4.09 -0.63
CA ARG A 120 -14.58 -5.24 -0.23
C ARG A 120 -15.62 -5.59 -1.29
N THR A 121 -16.29 -4.59 -1.86
CA THR A 121 -17.24 -4.80 -2.95
C THR A 121 -16.55 -5.44 -4.14
N VAL A 122 -15.43 -4.87 -4.57
CA VAL A 122 -14.64 -5.37 -5.69
C VAL A 122 -14.12 -6.79 -5.45
N TRP A 123 -13.74 -7.15 -4.21
CA TRP A 123 -13.31 -8.50 -3.88
C TRP A 123 -14.38 -9.57 -4.15
N GLN A 124 -15.64 -9.22 -3.98
CA GLN A 124 -16.76 -10.13 -4.22
C GLN A 124 -17.06 -10.33 -5.71
N GLU A 125 -16.72 -9.34 -6.53
CA GLU A 125 -17.04 -9.29 -7.96
C GLU A 125 -15.92 -9.80 -8.86
N VAL A 126 -14.66 -9.71 -8.41
CA VAL A 126 -13.49 -10.06 -9.21
C VAL A 126 -13.17 -11.55 -9.10
N ASP A 127 -12.89 -12.16 -10.26
CA ASP A 127 -12.59 -13.58 -10.41
C ASP A 127 -11.45 -14.05 -9.49
N ARG A 128 -11.59 -15.25 -8.94
CA ARG A 128 -10.66 -15.86 -7.96
C ARG A 128 -9.25 -16.04 -8.50
N ASP A 129 -9.05 -16.13 -9.79
CA ASP A 129 -7.73 -16.25 -10.43
C ASP A 129 -6.85 -15.01 -10.25
N MET A 130 -7.45 -13.87 -9.93
CA MET A 130 -6.73 -12.64 -9.56
C MET A 130 -6.29 -12.60 -8.09
N GLN A 131 -6.60 -13.63 -7.31
CA GLN A 131 -6.17 -13.72 -5.92
C GLN A 131 -4.65 -13.93 -5.89
N ILE A 132 -3.96 -12.91 -5.41
CA ILE A 132 -2.52 -13.01 -5.14
C ILE A 132 -2.32 -14.13 -4.12
N ARG A 133 -1.41 -15.07 -4.42
CA ARG A 133 -0.91 -16.04 -3.43
C ARG A 133 -0.48 -15.24 -2.20
N GLU A 134 -1.13 -15.50 -1.07
CA GLU A 134 -0.72 -14.95 0.21
C GLU A 134 0.79 -15.18 0.37
N LYS A 135 1.56 -14.11 0.30
CA LYS A 135 2.95 -14.18 0.72
C LYS A 135 2.89 -14.35 2.23
N ASN A 136 3.37 -15.48 2.71
CA ASN A 136 3.50 -15.74 4.15
C ASN A 136 4.63 -14.85 4.70
N ASP A 137 4.35 -13.54 4.74
CA ASP A 137 5.34 -12.51 5.09
C ASP A 137 5.70 -12.61 6.57
N VAL A 138 4.77 -12.95 7.44
CA VAL A 138 5.04 -13.12 8.87
C VAL A 138 6.04 -14.26 9.09
N LYS A 139 5.82 -15.40 8.48
CA LYS A 139 6.74 -16.55 8.57
C LYS A 139 8.12 -16.23 8.01
N ARG A 140 8.19 -15.46 6.92
CA ARG A 140 9.46 -15.01 6.35
C ARG A 140 10.18 -14.07 7.30
N ARG A 141 9.48 -13.08 7.88
CA ARG A 141 10.03 -12.13 8.86
C ARG A 141 10.51 -12.81 10.13
N ASN A 142 9.76 -13.78 10.64
CA ASN A 142 10.17 -14.57 11.80
C ASN A 142 11.47 -15.33 11.52
N ARG A 143 11.63 -15.90 10.32
CA ARG A 143 12.87 -16.55 9.92
C ARG A 143 14.04 -15.57 9.79
N GLU A 144 13.80 -14.38 9.24
CA GLU A 144 14.80 -13.31 9.15
C GLU A 144 15.24 -12.87 10.54
N MET A 145 14.31 -12.61 11.44
CA MET A 145 14.57 -12.22 12.83
C MET A 145 15.40 -13.28 13.57
N LYS A 146 15.06 -14.57 13.38
CA LYS A 146 15.85 -15.68 13.94
C LYS A 146 17.27 -15.78 13.37
N ARG A 147 17.45 -15.49 12.08
CA ARG A 147 18.80 -15.42 11.46
C ARG A 147 19.63 -14.31 12.06
N VAL A 148 19.06 -13.12 12.24
CA VAL A 148 19.71 -11.98 12.88
C VAL A 148 20.12 -12.33 14.32
N HIS A 149 19.20 -12.92 15.09
CA HIS A 149 19.51 -13.39 16.45
C HIS A 149 20.68 -14.36 16.48
N ASN A 150 20.69 -15.37 15.62
CA ASN A 150 21.76 -16.37 15.56
C ASN A 150 23.10 -15.76 15.14
N TYR A 151 23.07 -14.74 14.30
CA TYR A 151 24.26 -13.99 13.90
C TYR A 151 24.82 -13.19 15.09
N ILE A 152 23.97 -12.39 15.75
CA ILE A 152 24.37 -11.57 16.90
C ILE A 152 24.83 -12.45 18.08
N ALA A 153 24.20 -13.61 18.29
CA ALA A 153 24.59 -14.52 19.36
C ALA A 153 26.06 -14.96 19.28
N LYS A 154 26.62 -15.04 18.07
CA LYS A 154 28.00 -15.44 17.82
C LYS A 154 29.02 -14.29 17.94
N GLN A 155 28.53 -13.02 18.03
CA GLN A 155 29.42 -11.86 18.14
C GLN A 155 29.87 -11.64 19.58
N SER A 156 31.15 -11.29 19.74
CA SER A 156 31.77 -10.94 21.03
C SER A 156 32.93 -9.95 20.79
N PRO A 157 33.02 -8.83 21.51
CA PRO A 157 31.95 -8.31 22.43
C PRO A 157 30.74 -7.78 21.67
N LYS A 158 29.57 -7.75 22.33
CA LYS A 158 28.36 -7.17 21.79
C LYS A 158 28.31 -5.66 22.03
N ARG A 159 27.88 -4.91 21.01
CA ARG A 159 27.60 -3.47 21.13
C ARG A 159 26.23 -3.27 21.84
N GLU A 160 25.96 -2.04 22.23
CA GLU A 160 24.73 -1.68 22.95
C GLU A 160 23.47 -2.13 22.22
N PHE A 161 23.35 -1.82 20.93
CA PHE A 161 22.21 -2.27 20.12
C PHE A 161 22.07 -3.79 20.08
N GLU A 162 23.14 -4.53 19.90
CA GLU A 162 23.15 -5.98 19.86
C GLU A 162 22.71 -6.59 21.20
N SER A 163 23.13 -5.98 22.31
CA SER A 163 22.74 -6.40 23.65
C SER A 163 21.24 -6.16 23.90
N LEU A 164 20.72 -4.99 23.52
CA LEU A 164 19.28 -4.66 23.59
C LEU A 164 18.46 -5.59 22.70
N PHE A 165 18.93 -5.87 21.48
CA PHE A 165 18.26 -6.80 20.56
C PHE A 165 18.15 -8.20 21.17
N MET A 166 19.25 -8.73 21.75
CA MET A 166 19.24 -10.04 22.38
C MET A 166 18.28 -10.12 23.57
N GLN A 167 18.17 -9.03 24.34
CA GLN A 167 17.23 -8.95 25.46
C GLN A 167 15.77 -8.90 25.01
N ALA A 168 15.46 -8.15 23.94
CA ALA A 168 14.11 -7.95 23.43
C ALA A 168 13.64 -9.11 22.53
N PHE A 169 14.57 -9.85 21.91
CA PHE A 169 14.27 -10.88 20.92
C PHE A 169 13.27 -11.94 21.39
N PRO A 170 13.36 -12.55 22.60
CA PRO A 170 12.43 -13.61 23.00
C PRO A 170 10.98 -13.14 22.94
N TYR A 171 10.71 -11.95 23.48
CA TYR A 171 9.38 -11.38 23.49
C TYR A 171 8.83 -11.16 22.07
N PHE A 172 9.57 -10.44 21.23
CA PHE A 172 9.09 -10.11 19.87
C PHE A 172 9.02 -11.36 18.98
N TYR A 173 9.90 -12.33 19.17
CA TYR A 173 9.86 -13.58 18.43
C TYR A 173 8.63 -14.41 18.79
N GLU A 174 8.27 -14.48 20.07
CA GLU A 174 7.03 -15.14 20.54
C GLU A 174 5.79 -14.45 19.95
N GLN A 175 5.73 -13.13 19.97
CA GLN A 175 4.64 -12.38 19.30
C GLN A 175 4.57 -12.69 17.80
N GLY A 176 5.72 -12.76 17.14
CA GLY A 176 5.80 -13.15 15.73
C GLY A 176 5.26 -14.56 15.45
N LEU A 177 5.55 -15.53 16.32
CA LEU A 177 5.01 -16.90 16.22
C LEU A 177 3.50 -16.93 16.44
N ASN A 178 2.99 -16.16 17.41
CA ASN A 178 1.55 -16.03 17.65
C ASN A 178 0.82 -15.43 16.44
N CYS A 179 1.42 -14.42 15.78
CA CYS A 179 0.90 -13.88 14.51
C CYS A 179 0.89 -14.94 13.39
N GLU A 180 1.96 -15.73 13.25
CA GLU A 180 2.05 -16.80 12.25
C GLU A 180 0.97 -17.87 12.46
N GLN A 181 0.67 -18.23 13.71
CA GLN A 181 -0.41 -19.16 14.03
C GLN A 181 -1.79 -18.57 13.74
N ALA A 182 -2.00 -17.28 14.04
CA ALA A 182 -3.24 -16.59 13.75
C ALA A 182 -3.51 -16.50 12.25
N GLU A 183 -2.48 -16.21 11.43
CA GLU A 183 -2.58 -16.23 9.96
C GLU A 183 -2.98 -17.62 9.44
N ALA A 184 -2.34 -18.67 9.93
CA ALA A 184 -2.64 -20.03 9.51
C ALA A 184 -4.10 -20.44 9.82
N GLY A 185 -4.67 -19.93 10.91
CA GLY A 185 -6.06 -20.16 11.29
C GLY A 185 -7.10 -19.39 10.46
N THR A 186 -6.67 -18.36 9.71
CA THR A 186 -7.55 -17.50 8.88
C THR A 186 -7.39 -17.77 7.39
N ALA A 187 -6.36 -18.51 6.98
CA ALA A 187 -6.11 -18.82 5.58
C ALA A 187 -7.33 -19.48 4.92
N GLY A 188 -7.76 -18.95 3.79
CA GLY A 188 -8.84 -19.52 2.98
C GLY A 188 -10.27 -19.17 3.36
N LYS A 189 -10.53 -18.32 4.37
CA LYS A 189 -11.89 -17.84 4.71
C LYS A 189 -12.24 -16.60 3.90
N SER A 190 -12.79 -16.79 2.71
CA SER A 190 -13.08 -15.73 1.73
C SER A 190 -14.03 -14.63 2.24
N GLU A 191 -14.91 -14.94 3.18
CA GLU A 191 -15.90 -13.99 3.74
C GLU A 191 -15.29 -12.79 4.51
N HIS A 192 -14.01 -12.91 4.87
CA HIS A 192 -13.28 -11.88 5.61
C HIS A 192 -12.16 -11.22 4.81
N MET A 193 -12.05 -11.55 3.52
CA MET A 193 -11.01 -11.03 2.64
C MET A 193 -11.48 -9.79 1.88
N GLY A 194 -10.55 -8.96 1.51
CA GLY A 194 -10.78 -7.76 0.71
C GLY A 194 -9.46 -7.19 0.20
N TYR A 195 -9.53 -6.18 -0.64
CA TYR A 195 -8.36 -5.46 -1.09
C TYR A 195 -8.03 -4.30 -0.16
N CYS A 196 -6.74 -4.07 0.05
CA CYS A 196 -6.23 -2.92 0.77
C CYS A 196 -5.02 -2.32 0.06
N HIS A 197 -4.63 -1.12 0.48
CA HIS A 197 -3.51 -0.40 -0.12
C HIS A 197 -2.15 -1.08 0.09
N GLY A 198 -2.00 -1.89 1.13
CA GLY A 198 -0.73 -2.50 1.52
C GLY A 198 0.17 -1.55 2.30
N THR A 199 0.68 -0.49 1.67
CA THR A 199 1.57 0.48 2.31
C THR A 199 0.92 1.88 2.31
N TYR A 200 -0.08 2.06 3.16
CA TYR A 200 -0.77 3.35 3.32
C TYR A 200 -0.01 4.25 4.29
N ASN A 201 0.74 5.18 3.77
CA ASN A 201 1.52 6.15 4.54
C ASN A 201 1.45 7.55 3.88
N HIS A 202 2.05 8.56 4.51
CA HIS A 202 2.01 9.94 4.01
C HIS A 202 2.61 10.13 2.60
N HIS A 203 3.47 9.24 2.15
CA HIS A 203 4.00 9.23 0.79
C HIS A 203 3.04 8.64 -0.24
N SER A 204 2.05 7.88 0.20
CA SER A 204 1.05 7.23 -0.66
C SER A 204 -0.24 8.05 -0.77
N VAL A 205 -0.34 9.18 -0.08
CA VAL A 205 -1.52 10.04 -0.07
C VAL A 205 -1.15 11.46 -0.41
N LEU A 206 -1.88 12.04 -1.35
CA LEU A 206 -1.73 13.43 -1.76
C LEU A 206 -2.91 14.25 -1.27
N VAL A 207 -2.61 15.37 -0.65
CA VAL A 207 -3.62 16.39 -0.34
C VAL A 207 -3.76 17.29 -1.54
N CYS A 208 -4.92 17.23 -2.17
CA CYS A 208 -5.30 17.99 -3.36
C CYS A 208 -6.38 19.02 -3.02
N GLY A 209 -6.68 19.91 -3.97
CA GLY A 209 -7.70 20.93 -3.83
C GLY A 209 -7.21 22.23 -3.19
N THR A 210 -8.15 23.10 -2.85
CA THR A 210 -7.90 24.42 -2.26
C THR A 210 -7.93 24.39 -0.73
N ALA A 211 -7.64 25.51 -0.08
CA ALA A 211 -7.71 25.62 1.38
C ALA A 211 -9.11 25.26 1.95
N ASP A 212 -10.17 25.58 1.20
CA ASP A 212 -11.56 25.41 1.63
C ASP A 212 -12.16 24.05 1.23
N ALA A 213 -11.58 23.37 0.22
CA ALA A 213 -12.05 22.08 -0.29
C ALA A 213 -10.89 21.13 -0.56
N ARG A 214 -10.36 20.54 0.50
CA ARG A 214 -9.28 19.54 0.43
C ARG A 214 -9.84 18.14 0.34
N TYR A 215 -9.18 17.31 -0.46
CA TYR A 215 -9.47 15.89 -0.58
C TYR A 215 -8.17 15.10 -0.71
N ILE A 216 -8.26 13.79 -0.55
CA ILE A 216 -7.13 12.88 -0.60
C ILE A 216 -7.16 12.06 -1.87
N GLU A 217 -6.05 12.04 -2.57
CA GLU A 217 -5.80 11.09 -3.66
C GLU A 217 -4.82 10.01 -3.22
N THR A 218 -5.11 8.78 -3.59
CA THR A 218 -4.29 7.62 -3.25
C THR A 218 -3.41 7.24 -4.42
N ILE A 219 -2.10 7.22 -4.21
CA ILE A 219 -1.11 6.86 -5.21
C ILE A 219 -0.28 5.65 -4.77
N ASN A 220 0.43 5.02 -5.72
CA ASN A 220 1.25 3.84 -5.48
C ASN A 220 0.48 2.69 -4.82
N PHE A 221 -0.78 2.52 -5.23
CA PHE A 221 -1.61 1.45 -4.71
C PHE A 221 -1.02 0.09 -5.11
N GLU A 222 -0.72 -0.70 -4.11
CA GLU A 222 -0.37 -2.11 -4.29
C GLU A 222 -1.52 -2.98 -3.76
N LYS A 223 -2.02 -3.87 -4.60
CA LYS A 223 -3.11 -4.78 -4.27
C LYS A 223 -2.65 -5.80 -3.24
N TYR A 224 -3.19 -5.74 -2.02
CA TYR A 224 -2.98 -6.74 -0.98
C TYR A 224 -4.31 -7.34 -0.51
N PRO A 225 -4.38 -8.65 -0.30
CA PRO A 225 -5.52 -9.24 0.40
C PRO A 225 -5.56 -8.73 1.84
N TRP A 226 -6.73 -8.33 2.28
CA TRP A 226 -6.97 -7.89 3.65
C TRP A 226 -7.86 -8.89 4.38
N SER A 227 -7.49 -9.28 5.60
CA SER A 227 -8.31 -10.12 6.49
C SER A 227 -8.87 -9.30 7.66
N ARG A 228 -10.15 -9.39 7.94
CA ARG A 228 -10.82 -8.71 9.06
C ARG A 228 -10.28 -9.07 10.44
N ARG A 229 -9.46 -10.11 10.57
CA ARG A 229 -8.89 -10.56 11.83
C ARG A 229 -7.40 -10.25 11.96
N SER A 230 -7.03 -8.97 11.84
CA SER A 230 -5.89 -8.54 12.64
C SER A 230 -6.39 -8.46 14.07
N PRO A 231 -5.91 -9.27 15.02
CA PRO A 231 -6.26 -9.06 16.42
C PRO A 231 -5.78 -7.67 16.78
N ALA A 232 -6.70 -6.81 17.22
CA ALA A 232 -6.31 -5.60 17.92
C ALA A 232 -5.33 -6.05 19.04
N PRO A 233 -4.20 -5.32 19.25
CA PRO A 233 -3.29 -5.64 20.33
C PRO A 233 -4.11 -5.75 21.62
N GLY A 234 -4.08 -6.93 22.23
CA GLY A 234 -4.95 -7.28 23.32
C GLY A 234 -4.91 -6.21 24.40
N ARG A 235 -6.05 -5.63 24.69
CA ARG A 235 -6.23 -4.99 25.98
C ARG A 235 -5.98 -6.09 27.01
N SER A 236 -4.85 -6.02 27.66
CA SER A 236 -4.60 -6.81 28.84
C SER A 236 -5.79 -6.56 29.78
N SER A 237 -6.53 -7.60 30.05
CA SER A 237 -7.53 -7.63 31.11
C SER A 237 -6.77 -7.42 32.41
N ALA A 238 -6.58 -6.19 32.80
CA ALA A 238 -6.15 -5.85 34.14
C ALA A 238 -7.20 -6.43 35.09
N HIS A 239 -6.82 -7.45 35.81
CA HIS A 239 -7.55 -8.00 36.92
C HIS A 239 -8.01 -6.85 37.83
N ARG A 240 -9.31 -6.57 37.82
CA ARG A 240 -9.96 -5.95 38.97
C ARG A 240 -9.98 -6.99 40.08
N GLN A 241 -8.97 -7.00 40.91
CA GLN A 241 -9.11 -7.53 42.23
C GLN A 241 -10.00 -6.58 43.04
N SER A 242 -11.22 -6.99 43.23
CA SER A 242 -12.12 -6.44 44.23
C SER A 242 -11.55 -6.75 45.62
N SER A 243 -10.87 -5.79 46.21
CA SER A 243 -10.64 -5.80 47.66
C SER A 243 -11.95 -5.43 48.36
N GLY A 244 -12.59 -6.44 48.97
CA GLY A 244 -13.75 -6.25 49.78
C GLY A 244 -13.44 -5.37 50.99
N SER A 245 -14.38 -4.50 51.24
CA SER A 245 -14.52 -3.70 52.43
C SER A 245 -14.70 -4.56 53.66
N HIS A 246 -13.99 -4.24 54.71
CA HIS A 246 -14.47 -4.44 56.08
C HIS A 246 -14.25 -3.11 56.84
N ALA A 247 -15.33 -2.41 57.16
CA ALA A 247 -15.42 -1.63 58.35
C ALA A 247 -15.79 -2.61 59.51
N PRO A 248 -15.39 -2.35 60.78
CA PRO A 248 -16.20 -1.48 61.60
C PRO A 248 -15.41 -0.67 62.65
N TYR A 249 -16.13 0.23 63.20
CA TYR A 249 -16.08 1.15 64.37
C TYR A 249 -15.68 2.57 64.03
#